data_edfc160e404fc0b0d7102ccfc753b5dc
#
_entry.id   edfc160e404fc0b0d7102ccfc753b5dc
#
_cell.length_a   1.000
_cell.length_b   1.000
_cell.length_c   1.000
_cell.angle_alpha   90.00
_cell.angle_beta   90.00
_cell.angle_gamma   90.00
#
_symmetry.space_group_name_H-M   'P 1'
#
loop_
_entity.id
_entity.type
_entity.pdbx_description
1 polymer ?
#
loop_
_entity_poly.entity_id
_entity_poly.type
_entity_poly.pdbx_seq_one_letter_code
_entity_poly.pdbx_strand_id
1 'polypeptide(L)'
;MNAIELRQIHVHVQQKHILKGIDLTVEEGDFVTLLGPSGCGKTTLLRAIAGLQKLNEGTVVISGNKVADGSLAYHLDPAKRGVSLVFQSYALWPHMTVFDNVAFGLQVRKQPKAEIRKSVMAALDKMRIPELADRYPGELSGGQQQRVAIARAIVTSPSILLLDEPLSNLDAKLRTEMRAELKRLHRELGTTIVYVTHDQHEAITLSTKVAVFFGGELVQADTPRELYRHPRTLQVAEFMGSSDHPLNRVEGVCRTSGGVSTVSTALGSFRLAGMNSGAEEAGAVVLTVRPEDVVLHETRTAGSIPVKVEDVLPAGGETLVRVAYGQENLGVRVIGDPDYAPGRMLYASFREERINLYDRETGRRLETGATTITPILEEIHR
;
A
#
# COMPACT_ATOMS: atom_id res chain seq x y z
N MET A 1 -10.68 11.39 -16.81
CA MET A 1 -9.59 12.38 -17.11
C MET A 1 -8.50 12.28 -16.06
N ASN A 2 -7.29 12.79 -16.35
CA ASN A 2 -6.22 12.80 -15.35
C ASN A 2 -6.43 13.96 -14.38
N ALA A 3 -6.59 13.65 -13.07
CA ALA A 3 -6.66 14.65 -12.03
C ALA A 3 -5.29 15.23 -11.69
N ILE A 4 -4.25 14.34 -11.67
CA ILE A 4 -2.86 14.74 -11.40
C ILE A 4 -1.94 13.98 -12.35
N GLU A 5 -0.99 14.69 -12.98
CA GLU A 5 0.11 14.10 -13.71
C GLU A 5 1.43 14.61 -13.15
N LEU A 6 2.27 13.67 -12.76
CA LEU A 6 3.64 13.90 -12.29
C LEU A 6 4.58 13.32 -13.34
N ARG A 7 5.51 14.14 -13.83
CA ARG A 7 6.47 13.72 -14.85
C ARG A 7 7.88 14.09 -14.42
N GLN A 8 8.72 13.07 -14.27
CA GLN A 8 10.13 13.18 -13.92
C GLN A 8 10.39 14.12 -12.72
N ILE A 9 9.65 13.90 -11.62
CA ILE A 9 9.73 14.74 -10.44
C ILE A 9 11.04 14.47 -9.70
N HIS A 10 11.91 15.46 -9.64
CA HIS A 10 13.12 15.47 -8.84
C HIS A 10 13.04 16.54 -7.75
N VAL A 11 13.35 16.13 -6.53
CA VAL A 11 13.41 17.04 -5.38
C VAL A 11 14.69 16.76 -4.57
N HIS A 12 15.45 17.82 -4.37
CA HIS A 12 16.59 17.84 -3.48
C HIS A 12 16.28 18.69 -2.25
N VAL A 13 16.60 18.18 -1.06
CA VAL A 13 16.51 18.93 0.19
C VAL A 13 17.91 18.96 0.79
N GLN A 14 18.49 20.14 0.88
CA GLN A 14 19.91 20.34 1.19
C GLN A 14 20.77 19.57 0.16
N GLN A 15 21.55 18.55 0.60
CA GLN A 15 22.41 17.74 -0.28
C GLN A 15 21.80 16.36 -0.59
N LYS A 16 20.57 16.07 -0.10
CA LYS A 16 19.93 14.76 -0.30
C LYS A 16 18.96 14.79 -1.46
N HIS A 17 19.10 13.85 -2.39
CA HIS A 17 18.14 13.60 -3.47
C HIS A 17 16.97 12.78 -2.90
N ILE A 18 15.85 13.43 -2.64
CA ILE A 18 14.69 12.84 -1.95
C ILE A 18 13.75 12.15 -2.93
N LEU A 19 13.46 12.80 -4.08
CA LEU A 19 12.65 12.22 -5.16
C LEU A 19 13.49 12.12 -6.42
N LYS A 20 13.46 10.95 -7.06
CA LYS A 20 14.40 10.58 -8.12
C LYS A 20 13.64 10.18 -9.40
N GLY A 21 13.09 11.17 -10.10
CA GLY A 21 12.42 10.94 -11.38
C GLY A 21 11.06 10.23 -11.24
N ILE A 22 10.17 10.79 -10.42
CA ILE A 22 8.86 10.17 -10.20
C ILE A 22 7.92 10.50 -11.35
N ASP A 23 7.39 9.44 -11.97
CA ASP A 23 6.29 9.47 -12.94
C ASP A 23 5.06 8.81 -12.34
N LEU A 24 3.97 9.56 -12.15
CA LEU A 24 2.72 9.02 -11.60
C LEU A 24 1.51 9.75 -12.17
N THR A 25 0.50 9.00 -12.60
CA THR A 25 -0.79 9.52 -13.03
C THR A 25 -1.87 9.08 -12.06
N VAL A 26 -2.68 10.05 -11.61
CA VAL A 26 -3.87 9.87 -10.78
C VAL A 26 -5.09 10.25 -11.59
N GLU A 27 -6.04 9.35 -11.75
CA GLU A 27 -7.26 9.61 -12.49
C GLU A 27 -8.32 10.29 -11.60
N GLU A 28 -9.29 10.96 -12.23
CA GLU A 28 -10.40 11.57 -11.50
C GLU A 28 -11.21 10.50 -10.77
N GLY A 29 -11.52 10.75 -9.49
CA GLY A 29 -12.22 9.81 -8.62
C GLY A 29 -11.37 8.69 -8.06
N ASP A 30 -10.07 8.63 -8.36
CA ASP A 30 -9.16 7.66 -7.74
C ASP A 30 -8.94 7.93 -6.25
N PHE A 31 -8.75 6.87 -5.49
CA PHE A 31 -8.11 6.87 -4.18
C PHE A 31 -6.71 6.30 -4.33
N VAL A 32 -5.70 7.15 -4.51
CA VAL A 32 -4.30 6.72 -4.69
C VAL A 32 -3.56 6.80 -3.37
N THR A 33 -3.00 5.68 -2.92
CA THR A 33 -2.14 5.66 -1.73
C THR A 33 -0.66 5.66 -2.13
N LEU A 34 0.11 6.59 -1.55
CA LEU A 34 1.58 6.58 -1.57
C LEU A 34 2.04 5.75 -0.37
N LEU A 35 2.59 4.58 -0.62
CA LEU A 35 2.97 3.58 0.37
C LEU A 35 4.50 3.36 0.35
N GLY A 36 5.11 3.12 1.50
CA GLY A 36 6.54 2.81 1.60
C GLY A 36 7.11 3.09 2.99
N PRO A 37 8.35 2.70 3.28
CA PRO A 37 8.98 2.93 4.58
C PRO A 37 9.13 4.42 4.90
N SER A 38 9.38 4.74 6.17
CA SER A 38 9.62 6.11 6.61
C SER A 38 10.83 6.70 5.89
N GLY A 39 10.73 7.97 5.47
CA GLY A 39 11.82 8.67 4.79
C GLY A 39 11.99 8.39 3.29
N CYS A 40 11.14 7.59 2.65
CA CYS A 40 11.26 7.30 1.20
C CYS A 40 10.67 8.39 0.28
N GLY A 41 10.23 9.55 0.81
CA GLY A 41 9.84 10.70 -0.01
C GLY A 41 8.34 10.94 -0.21
N LYS A 42 7.43 10.11 0.32
CA LYS A 42 5.96 10.21 0.14
C LYS A 42 5.38 11.58 0.52
N THR A 43 5.66 12.05 1.73
CA THR A 43 5.23 13.38 2.22
C THR A 43 5.83 14.50 1.37
N THR A 44 7.08 14.34 0.90
CA THR A 44 7.72 15.32 0.01
C THR A 44 6.98 15.40 -1.32
N LEU A 45 6.58 14.28 -1.89
CA LEU A 45 5.79 14.24 -3.13
C LEU A 45 4.40 14.86 -2.92
N LEU A 46 3.72 14.51 -1.82
CA LEU A 46 2.43 15.10 -1.47
C LEU A 46 2.53 16.63 -1.35
N ARG A 47 3.58 17.13 -0.67
CA ARG A 47 3.85 18.57 -0.53
C ARG A 47 4.20 19.22 -1.86
N ALA A 48 4.88 18.52 -2.78
CA ALA A 48 5.14 19.02 -4.12
C ALA A 48 3.84 19.20 -4.92
N ILE A 49 2.90 18.25 -4.82
CA ILE A 49 1.56 18.38 -5.41
C ILE A 49 0.81 19.57 -4.79
N ALA A 50 0.83 19.69 -3.45
CA ALA A 50 0.18 20.80 -2.74
C ALA A 50 0.78 22.19 -3.01
N GLY A 51 2.02 22.25 -3.55
CA GLY A 51 2.75 23.51 -3.75
C GLY A 51 3.51 23.99 -2.53
N LEU A 52 3.71 23.13 -1.54
CA LEU A 52 4.49 23.42 -0.33
C LEU A 52 5.97 23.05 -0.47
N GLN A 53 6.31 22.30 -1.51
CA GLN A 53 7.67 21.90 -1.87
C GLN A 53 7.93 22.28 -3.33
N LYS A 54 9.02 23.01 -3.58
CA LYS A 54 9.47 23.33 -4.94
C LYS A 54 10.16 22.10 -5.58
N LEU A 55 10.00 21.99 -6.89
CA LEU A 55 10.70 20.99 -7.70
C LEU A 55 12.09 21.50 -8.10
N ASN A 56 13.05 20.60 -8.25
CA ASN A 56 14.30 20.88 -8.93
C ASN A 56 14.15 20.62 -10.44
N GLU A 57 13.48 19.50 -10.79
CA GLU A 57 13.19 19.13 -12.16
C GLU A 57 11.80 18.47 -12.24
N GLY A 58 11.29 18.34 -13.46
CA GLY A 58 10.01 17.72 -13.74
C GLY A 58 8.82 18.67 -13.68
N THR A 59 7.63 18.14 -13.94
CA THR A 59 6.39 18.93 -14.05
C THR A 59 5.25 18.32 -13.26
N VAL A 60 4.44 19.18 -12.63
CA VAL A 60 3.15 18.82 -11.99
C VAL A 60 2.03 19.48 -12.78
N VAL A 61 1.08 18.66 -13.23
CA VAL A 61 -0.15 19.12 -13.90
C VAL A 61 -1.34 18.69 -13.02
N ILE A 62 -2.26 19.60 -12.75
CA ILE A 62 -3.50 19.35 -11.98
C ILE A 62 -4.67 19.76 -12.85
N SER A 63 -5.62 18.84 -13.08
CA SER A 63 -6.80 19.06 -13.94
C SER A 63 -6.46 19.73 -15.27
N GLY A 64 -5.42 19.21 -15.94
CA GLY A 64 -4.92 19.73 -17.23
C GLY A 64 -4.10 21.02 -17.17
N ASN A 65 -3.97 21.67 -16.01
CA ASN A 65 -3.21 22.89 -15.83
C ASN A 65 -1.83 22.61 -15.23
N LYS A 66 -0.76 23.10 -15.87
CA LYS A 66 0.59 23.01 -15.31
C LYS A 66 0.67 23.93 -14.08
N VAL A 67 0.96 23.35 -12.91
CA VAL A 67 1.05 24.09 -11.63
C VAL A 67 2.47 24.17 -11.08
N ALA A 68 3.40 23.37 -11.59
CA ALA A 68 4.81 23.48 -11.30
C ALA A 68 5.65 22.94 -12.48
N ASP A 69 6.82 23.57 -12.68
CA ASP A 69 7.84 23.15 -13.65
C ASP A 69 9.22 23.50 -13.07
N GLY A 70 9.97 22.48 -12.68
CA GLY A 70 11.28 22.66 -12.04
C GLY A 70 12.29 23.31 -12.96
N SER A 71 12.29 22.94 -14.25
CA SER A 71 13.24 23.46 -15.25
C SER A 71 13.01 24.95 -15.55
N LEU A 72 11.77 25.40 -15.44
CA LEU A 72 11.40 26.82 -15.65
C LEU A 72 11.31 27.62 -14.36
N ALA A 73 11.62 27.01 -13.22
CA ALA A 73 11.39 27.57 -11.88
C ALA A 73 9.95 28.07 -11.68
N TYR A 74 8.99 27.52 -12.45
CA TYR A 74 7.58 27.88 -12.35
C TYR A 74 6.92 27.15 -11.19
N HIS A 75 6.24 27.89 -10.31
CA HIS A 75 5.61 27.33 -9.14
C HIS A 75 4.35 28.14 -8.78
N LEU A 76 3.19 27.57 -9.06
CA LEU A 76 1.91 28.15 -8.70
C LEU A 76 1.70 28.09 -7.18
N ASP A 77 1.22 29.19 -6.61
CA ASP A 77 0.90 29.30 -5.19
C ASP A 77 -0.06 28.17 -4.74
N PRO A 78 0.15 27.54 -3.56
CA PRO A 78 -0.72 26.50 -3.02
C PRO A 78 -2.21 26.84 -3.04
N ALA A 79 -2.56 28.09 -2.67
CA ALA A 79 -3.96 28.54 -2.62
C ALA A 79 -4.67 28.55 -3.99
N LYS A 80 -3.89 28.53 -5.09
CA LYS A 80 -4.41 28.58 -6.47
C LYS A 80 -4.45 27.20 -7.15
N ARG A 81 -4.00 26.12 -6.47
CA ARG A 81 -3.93 24.77 -7.06
C ARG A 81 -5.26 24.01 -7.01
N GLY A 82 -6.27 24.49 -6.30
CA GLY A 82 -7.58 23.85 -6.19
C GLY A 82 -7.57 22.55 -5.37
N VAL A 83 -6.55 22.33 -4.56
CA VAL A 83 -6.40 21.14 -3.70
C VAL A 83 -6.63 21.50 -2.23
N SER A 84 -7.08 20.54 -1.43
CA SER A 84 -7.11 20.66 0.03
C SER A 84 -6.15 19.67 0.66
N LEU A 85 -5.50 20.06 1.76
CA LEU A 85 -4.50 19.22 2.45
C LEU A 85 -4.86 19.05 3.93
N VAL A 86 -4.83 17.80 4.40
CA VAL A 86 -4.86 17.44 5.83
C VAL A 86 -3.47 16.99 6.24
N PHE A 87 -2.90 17.67 7.23
CA PHE A 87 -1.59 17.37 7.79
C PHE A 87 -1.67 16.24 8.83
N GLN A 88 -0.57 15.55 9.05
CA GLN A 88 -0.42 14.52 10.08
C GLN A 88 -0.76 14.99 11.50
N SER A 89 -0.42 16.26 11.83
CA SER A 89 -0.73 16.89 13.12
C SER A 89 -2.12 17.51 13.18
N TYR A 90 -2.97 17.29 12.15
CA TYR A 90 -4.29 17.91 11.96
C TYR A 90 -4.24 19.43 11.78
N ALA A 91 -3.26 20.11 12.37
CA ALA A 91 -3.02 21.55 12.29
C ALA A 91 -4.29 22.40 12.54
N LEU A 92 -5.06 22.05 13.57
CA LEU A 92 -6.21 22.84 14.02
C LEU A 92 -5.73 24.09 14.77
N TRP A 93 -6.42 25.20 14.57
CA TRP A 93 -6.16 26.44 15.32
C TRP A 93 -6.76 26.34 16.72
N PRO A 94 -5.95 26.31 17.78
CA PRO A 94 -6.44 26.01 19.14
C PRO A 94 -7.29 27.12 19.74
N HIS A 95 -7.17 28.35 19.24
CA HIS A 95 -7.92 29.53 19.68
C HIS A 95 -9.24 29.74 18.93
N MET A 96 -9.55 28.87 17.96
CA MET A 96 -10.79 28.89 17.18
C MET A 96 -11.66 27.71 17.59
N THR A 97 -12.99 27.91 17.56
CA THR A 97 -13.94 26.80 17.71
C THR A 97 -13.83 25.82 16.56
N VAL A 98 -14.46 24.65 16.66
CA VAL A 98 -14.62 23.69 15.56
C VAL A 98 -15.29 24.36 14.37
N PHE A 99 -16.38 25.10 14.63
CA PHE A 99 -17.08 25.83 13.58
C PHE A 99 -16.14 26.80 12.84
N ASP A 100 -15.37 27.62 13.57
CA ASP A 100 -14.47 28.61 12.99
C ASP A 100 -13.30 27.96 12.24
N ASN A 101 -12.74 26.86 12.77
CA ASN A 101 -11.74 26.05 12.07
C ASN A 101 -12.25 25.58 10.70
N VAL A 102 -13.47 25.06 10.62
CA VAL A 102 -14.08 24.58 9.38
C VAL A 102 -14.48 25.74 8.46
N ALA A 103 -15.00 26.84 9.03
CA ALA A 103 -15.47 28.02 8.29
C ALA A 103 -14.34 28.79 7.60
N PHE A 104 -13.11 28.72 8.11
CA PHE A 104 -12.01 29.60 7.74
C PHE A 104 -11.80 29.72 6.22
N GLY A 105 -11.75 28.60 5.50
CA GLY A 105 -11.55 28.60 4.05
C GLY A 105 -12.69 29.31 3.27
N LEU A 106 -13.93 29.23 3.76
CA LEU A 106 -15.09 29.90 3.17
C LEU A 106 -15.08 31.41 3.50
N GLN A 107 -14.62 31.77 4.71
CA GLN A 107 -14.46 33.18 5.13
C GLN A 107 -13.41 33.90 4.28
N VAL A 108 -12.26 33.23 4.02
CA VAL A 108 -11.21 33.76 3.12
C VAL A 108 -11.75 33.97 1.70
N ARG A 109 -12.67 33.10 1.23
CA ARG A 109 -13.38 33.26 -0.05
C ARG A 109 -14.51 34.31 -0.01
N LYS A 110 -14.70 34.98 1.13
CA LYS A 110 -15.73 36.03 1.34
C LYS A 110 -17.15 35.58 1.05
N GLN A 111 -17.48 34.32 1.33
CA GLN A 111 -18.84 33.80 1.17
C GLN A 111 -19.83 34.44 2.17
N PRO A 112 -21.12 34.54 1.85
CA PRO A 112 -22.14 35.05 2.77
C PRO A 112 -22.24 34.21 4.06
N LYS A 113 -22.42 34.87 5.22
CA LYS A 113 -22.44 34.20 6.55
C LYS A 113 -23.49 33.05 6.61
N ALA A 114 -24.66 33.24 6.00
CA ALA A 114 -25.71 32.21 5.98
C ALA A 114 -25.27 30.95 5.22
N GLU A 115 -24.56 31.11 4.09
CA GLU A 115 -24.02 30.00 3.30
C GLU A 115 -22.87 29.31 4.02
N ILE A 116 -21.98 30.09 4.67
CA ILE A 116 -20.92 29.54 5.51
C ILE A 116 -21.52 28.62 6.57
N ARG A 117 -22.52 29.08 7.33
CA ARG A 117 -23.16 28.28 8.38
C ARG A 117 -23.75 26.99 7.81
N LYS A 118 -24.46 27.06 6.70
CA LYS A 118 -25.04 25.90 6.03
C LYS A 118 -23.98 24.90 5.61
N SER A 119 -22.93 25.35 4.94
CA SER A 119 -21.82 24.50 4.44
C SER A 119 -21.01 23.86 5.56
N VAL A 120 -20.70 24.64 6.63
CA VAL A 120 -19.98 24.15 7.80
C VAL A 120 -20.77 23.06 8.51
N MET A 121 -22.07 23.30 8.80
CA MET A 121 -22.88 22.29 9.47
C MET A 121 -23.04 21.04 8.62
N ALA A 122 -23.21 21.16 7.30
CA ALA A 122 -23.24 20.03 6.39
C ALA A 122 -21.91 19.24 6.37
N ALA A 123 -20.76 19.92 6.46
CA ALA A 123 -19.45 19.24 6.54
C ALA A 123 -19.26 18.52 7.88
N LEU A 124 -19.69 19.13 9.00
CA LEU A 124 -19.65 18.50 10.32
C LEU A 124 -20.62 17.31 10.40
N ASP A 125 -21.79 17.40 9.79
CA ASP A 125 -22.76 16.30 9.72
C ASP A 125 -22.23 15.11 8.92
N LYS A 126 -21.58 15.35 7.78
CA LYS A 126 -20.86 14.30 7.01
C LYS A 126 -19.81 13.57 7.85
N MET A 127 -19.15 14.29 8.76
CA MET A 127 -18.18 13.72 9.69
C MET A 127 -18.79 13.21 10.99
N ARG A 128 -20.13 13.29 11.16
CA ARG A 128 -20.89 12.87 12.34
C ARG A 128 -20.44 13.53 13.63
N ILE A 129 -20.17 14.83 13.58
CA ILE A 129 -19.73 15.66 14.71
C ILE A 129 -20.41 17.04 14.75
N PRO A 130 -21.67 17.23 14.33
CA PRO A 130 -22.29 18.55 14.32
C PRO A 130 -22.44 19.15 15.75
N GLU A 131 -22.55 18.29 16.77
CA GLU A 131 -22.65 18.68 18.20
C GLU A 131 -21.38 19.29 18.76
N LEU A 132 -20.24 19.14 18.06
CA LEU A 132 -18.94 19.68 18.48
C LEU A 132 -18.66 21.08 17.95
N ALA A 133 -19.60 21.70 17.22
CA ALA A 133 -19.37 22.96 16.50
C ALA A 133 -18.82 24.09 17.38
N ASP A 134 -19.29 24.21 18.62
CA ASP A 134 -18.93 25.25 19.57
C ASP A 134 -17.74 24.90 20.49
N ARG A 135 -17.20 23.67 20.37
CA ARG A 135 -16.04 23.21 21.16
C ARG A 135 -14.73 23.74 20.58
N TYR A 136 -13.71 23.75 21.42
CA TYR A 136 -12.32 24.05 21.01
C TYR A 136 -11.52 22.77 20.79
N PRO A 137 -10.49 22.79 19.91
CA PRO A 137 -9.68 21.60 19.63
C PRO A 137 -9.09 20.91 20.85
N GLY A 138 -8.72 21.65 21.90
CA GLY A 138 -8.17 21.10 23.14
C GLY A 138 -9.17 20.27 23.96
N GLU A 139 -10.48 20.36 23.69
CA GLU A 139 -11.54 19.61 24.34
C GLU A 139 -11.88 18.29 23.62
N LEU A 140 -11.23 18.02 22.49
CA LEU A 140 -11.54 16.93 21.56
C LEU A 140 -10.55 15.78 21.70
N SER A 141 -11.05 14.55 21.55
CA SER A 141 -10.18 13.39 21.34
C SER A 141 -9.44 13.48 19.99
N GLY A 142 -8.33 12.74 19.85
CA GLY A 142 -7.56 12.73 18.59
C GLY A 142 -8.40 12.38 17.35
N GLY A 143 -9.32 11.42 17.47
CA GLY A 143 -10.23 11.07 16.38
C GLY A 143 -11.25 12.16 16.05
N GLN A 144 -11.72 12.91 17.07
CA GLN A 144 -12.59 14.07 16.84
C GLN A 144 -11.82 15.20 16.17
N GLN A 145 -10.58 15.48 16.59
CA GLN A 145 -9.72 16.48 15.95
C GLN A 145 -9.46 16.13 14.48
N GLN A 146 -9.22 14.87 14.17
CA GLN A 146 -9.07 14.39 12.81
C GLN A 146 -10.33 14.61 11.97
N ARG A 147 -11.51 14.27 12.50
CA ARG A 147 -12.80 14.52 11.81
C ARG A 147 -12.99 16.01 11.52
N VAL A 148 -12.63 16.88 12.44
CA VAL A 148 -12.66 18.34 12.24
C VAL A 148 -11.69 18.77 11.13
N ALA A 149 -10.46 18.22 11.10
CA ALA A 149 -9.49 18.52 10.06
C ALA A 149 -9.96 18.10 8.67
N ILE A 150 -10.62 16.92 8.58
CA ILE A 150 -11.22 16.45 7.32
C ILE A 150 -12.43 17.33 6.95
N ALA A 151 -13.32 17.67 7.90
CA ALA A 151 -14.43 18.59 7.66
C ALA A 151 -13.96 19.94 7.10
N ARG A 152 -12.88 20.50 7.69
CA ARG A 152 -12.23 21.73 7.20
C ARG A 152 -11.71 21.59 5.77
N ALA A 153 -11.17 20.42 5.42
CA ALA A 153 -10.64 20.19 4.09
C ALA A 153 -11.74 20.02 3.03
N ILE A 154 -12.87 19.38 3.38
CA ILE A 154 -13.95 19.09 2.42
C ILE A 154 -15.00 20.20 2.29
N VAL A 155 -15.09 21.13 3.26
CA VAL A 155 -16.11 22.19 3.27
C VAL A 155 -16.07 23.08 2.01
N THR A 156 -14.87 23.21 1.42
CA THR A 156 -14.65 24.00 0.19
C THR A 156 -14.96 23.20 -1.09
N SER A 157 -15.43 21.95 -0.96
CA SER A 157 -15.71 21.03 -2.07
C SER A 157 -14.52 20.91 -3.05
N PRO A 158 -13.31 20.52 -2.59
CA PRO A 158 -12.15 20.43 -3.45
C PRO A 158 -12.30 19.25 -4.43
N SER A 159 -11.74 19.40 -5.64
CA SER A 159 -11.64 18.28 -6.60
C SER A 159 -10.62 17.23 -6.18
N ILE A 160 -9.60 17.66 -5.44
CA ILE A 160 -8.50 16.80 -4.97
C ILE A 160 -8.27 17.02 -3.48
N LEU A 161 -8.25 15.92 -2.73
CA LEU A 161 -7.96 15.89 -1.30
C LEU A 161 -6.63 15.17 -1.06
N LEU A 162 -5.71 15.85 -0.41
CA LEU A 162 -4.39 15.33 -0.04
C LEU A 162 -4.38 15.02 1.47
N LEU A 163 -3.97 13.81 1.84
CA LEU A 163 -3.99 13.34 3.24
C LEU A 163 -2.58 12.84 3.62
N ASP A 164 -1.90 13.53 4.54
CA ASP A 164 -0.56 13.19 5.00
C ASP A 164 -0.64 12.41 6.32
N GLU A 165 -0.54 11.08 6.27
CA GLU A 165 -0.63 10.14 7.41
C GLU A 165 -1.76 10.46 8.41
N PRO A 166 -3.01 10.64 7.96
CA PRO A 166 -4.06 11.18 8.81
C PRO A 166 -4.47 10.24 9.96
N LEU A 167 -4.18 8.93 9.87
CA LEU A 167 -4.57 7.92 10.87
C LEU A 167 -3.43 7.53 11.83
N SER A 168 -2.21 8.06 11.65
CA SER A 168 -1.02 7.62 12.39
C SER A 168 -1.11 7.82 13.90
N ASN A 169 -1.82 8.85 14.36
CA ASN A 169 -1.94 9.22 15.77
C ASN A 169 -3.15 8.59 16.48
N LEU A 170 -3.82 7.62 15.85
CA LEU A 170 -5.01 6.95 16.38
C LEU A 170 -4.70 5.55 16.90
N ASP A 171 -5.44 5.12 17.93
CA ASP A 171 -5.44 3.73 18.36
C ASP A 171 -6.05 2.78 17.31
N ALA A 172 -5.83 1.47 17.45
CA ALA A 172 -6.21 0.47 16.46
C ALA A 172 -7.72 0.42 16.19
N LYS A 173 -8.55 0.59 17.23
CA LYS A 173 -10.01 0.56 17.10
C LYS A 173 -10.49 1.78 16.30
N LEU A 174 -10.06 2.96 16.72
CA LEU A 174 -10.43 4.23 16.11
C LEU A 174 -9.91 4.32 14.66
N ARG A 175 -8.70 3.78 14.40
CA ARG A 175 -8.14 3.67 13.04
C ARG A 175 -9.03 2.83 12.13
N THR A 176 -9.57 1.71 12.63
CA THR A 176 -10.50 0.86 11.86
C THR A 176 -11.80 1.58 11.53
N GLU A 177 -12.39 2.30 12.49
CA GLU A 177 -13.59 3.11 12.29
C GLU A 177 -13.34 4.24 11.28
N MET A 178 -12.22 4.93 11.39
CA MET A 178 -11.86 6.03 10.49
C MET A 178 -11.54 5.57 9.07
N ARG A 179 -10.97 4.37 8.87
CA ARG A 179 -10.82 3.78 7.52
C ARG A 179 -12.18 3.59 6.85
N ALA A 180 -13.15 3.01 7.57
CA ALA A 180 -14.51 2.83 7.03
C ALA A 180 -15.15 4.17 6.68
N GLU A 181 -14.94 5.20 7.51
CA GLU A 181 -15.44 6.56 7.31
C GLU A 181 -14.82 7.22 6.08
N LEU A 182 -13.50 7.15 5.91
CA LEU A 182 -12.80 7.68 4.72
C LEU A 182 -13.27 7.00 3.44
N LYS A 183 -13.49 5.68 3.47
CA LYS A 183 -14.01 4.94 2.31
C LYS A 183 -15.44 5.35 1.97
N ARG A 184 -16.29 5.59 2.98
CA ARG A 184 -17.64 6.12 2.81
C ARG A 184 -17.59 7.52 2.19
N LEU A 185 -16.77 8.40 2.77
CA LEU A 185 -16.60 9.77 2.32
C LEU A 185 -16.15 9.86 0.85
N HIS A 186 -15.17 9.05 0.47
CA HIS A 186 -14.69 8.98 -0.92
C HIS A 186 -15.81 8.60 -1.89
N ARG A 187 -16.62 7.58 -1.56
CA ARG A 187 -17.77 7.18 -2.39
C ARG A 187 -18.86 8.25 -2.50
N GLU A 188 -19.11 8.98 -1.40
CA GLU A 188 -20.15 10.01 -1.36
C GLU A 188 -19.74 11.29 -2.10
N LEU A 189 -18.47 11.66 -2.02
CA LEU A 189 -17.97 12.89 -2.62
C LEU A 189 -17.51 12.73 -4.08
N GLY A 190 -17.09 11.53 -4.48
CA GLY A 190 -16.44 11.28 -5.77
C GLY A 190 -15.13 12.07 -5.96
N THR A 191 -14.57 12.60 -4.86
CA THR A 191 -13.36 13.43 -4.88
C THR A 191 -12.13 12.56 -5.08
N THR A 192 -11.18 13.00 -5.90
CA THR A 192 -9.87 12.34 -6.02
C THR A 192 -9.08 12.48 -4.72
N ILE A 193 -8.52 11.38 -4.20
CA ILE A 193 -7.75 11.39 -2.96
C ILE A 193 -6.32 10.91 -3.23
N VAL A 194 -5.33 11.66 -2.73
CA VAL A 194 -3.95 11.18 -2.60
C VAL A 194 -3.65 11.05 -1.11
N TYR A 195 -3.33 9.84 -0.71
CA TYR A 195 -3.20 9.41 0.69
C TYR A 195 -1.78 8.93 0.97
N VAL A 196 -1.14 9.44 2.00
CA VAL A 196 0.17 8.95 2.45
C VAL A 196 -0.02 8.07 3.66
N THR A 197 0.60 6.90 3.64
CA THR A 197 0.71 6.03 4.81
C THR A 197 1.95 5.12 4.72
N HIS A 198 2.33 4.53 5.83
CA HIS A 198 3.25 3.40 5.91
C HIS A 198 2.52 2.09 6.27
N ASP A 199 1.22 2.15 6.52
CA ASP A 199 0.38 1.00 6.87
C ASP A 199 -0.18 0.32 5.61
N GLN A 200 0.19 -0.95 5.42
CA GLN A 200 -0.22 -1.76 4.26
C GLN A 200 -1.72 -2.07 4.29
N HIS A 201 -2.31 -2.26 5.48
CA HIS A 201 -3.75 -2.52 5.61
C HIS A 201 -4.58 -1.32 5.17
N GLU A 202 -4.11 -0.10 5.50
CA GLU A 202 -4.74 1.13 5.00
C GLU A 202 -4.68 1.19 3.47
N ALA A 203 -3.49 0.96 2.91
CA ALA A 203 -3.29 0.99 1.46
C ALA A 203 -4.16 -0.03 0.72
N ILE A 204 -4.22 -1.29 1.20
CA ILE A 204 -5.00 -2.35 0.56
C ILE A 204 -6.51 -2.10 0.67
N THR A 205 -6.99 -1.58 1.82
CA THR A 205 -8.43 -1.48 2.09
C THR A 205 -9.09 -0.23 1.53
N LEU A 206 -8.33 0.88 1.42
CA LEU A 206 -8.87 2.17 0.99
C LEU A 206 -8.74 2.42 -0.51
N SER A 207 -7.66 1.95 -1.13
CA SER A 207 -7.19 2.47 -2.41
C SER A 207 -7.83 1.82 -3.63
N THR A 208 -7.98 2.59 -4.70
CA THR A 208 -8.16 2.10 -6.07
C THR A 208 -6.80 1.76 -6.70
N LYS A 209 -5.75 2.53 -6.35
CA LYS A 209 -4.37 2.35 -6.80
C LYS A 209 -3.41 2.62 -5.65
N VAL A 210 -2.36 1.82 -5.54
CA VAL A 210 -1.27 2.00 -4.57
C VAL A 210 0.04 2.20 -5.31
N ALA A 211 0.75 3.27 -4.96
CA ALA A 211 2.08 3.61 -5.47
C ALA A 211 3.12 3.31 -4.37
N VAL A 212 3.98 2.33 -4.61
CA VAL A 212 4.99 1.86 -3.64
C VAL A 212 6.33 2.53 -3.89
N PHE A 213 6.87 3.16 -2.83
CA PHE A 213 8.10 3.93 -2.86
C PHE A 213 9.20 3.30 -2.04
N PHE A 214 10.42 3.27 -2.60
CA PHE A 214 11.65 2.95 -1.88
C PHE A 214 12.76 3.91 -2.28
N GLY A 215 13.50 4.42 -1.31
CA GLY A 215 14.71 5.22 -1.54
C GLY A 215 14.55 6.45 -2.44
N GLY A 216 13.34 7.02 -2.53
CA GLY A 216 13.02 8.17 -3.37
C GLY A 216 12.52 7.81 -4.78
N GLU A 217 12.31 6.55 -5.08
CA GLU A 217 11.86 6.05 -6.38
C GLU A 217 10.47 5.40 -6.28
N LEU A 218 9.68 5.52 -7.33
CA LEU A 218 8.42 4.78 -7.50
C LEU A 218 8.73 3.42 -8.12
N VAL A 219 8.63 2.36 -7.32
CA VAL A 219 8.98 1.00 -7.77
C VAL A 219 7.82 0.32 -8.49
N GLN A 220 6.59 0.49 -7.97
CA GLN A 220 5.39 -0.07 -8.58
C GLN A 220 4.16 0.77 -8.25
N ALA A 221 3.29 0.98 -9.22
CA ALA A 221 1.97 1.57 -9.03
C ALA A 221 0.94 0.69 -9.73
N ASP A 222 0.05 0.09 -8.94
CA ASP A 222 -0.97 -0.85 -9.42
C ASP A 222 -2.18 -0.88 -8.48
N THR A 223 -3.22 -1.66 -8.84
CA THR A 223 -4.31 -1.96 -7.92
C THR A 223 -3.80 -2.73 -6.70
N PRO A 224 -4.45 -2.62 -5.51
CA PRO A 224 -4.07 -3.40 -4.34
C PRO A 224 -3.96 -4.89 -4.61
N ARG A 225 -4.85 -5.43 -5.44
CA ARG A 225 -4.88 -6.85 -5.81
C ARG A 225 -3.64 -7.25 -6.61
N GLU A 226 -3.25 -6.45 -7.61
CA GLU A 226 -2.06 -6.73 -8.43
C GLU A 226 -0.78 -6.62 -7.61
N LEU A 227 -0.65 -5.59 -6.78
CA LEU A 227 0.48 -5.44 -5.87
C LEU A 227 0.66 -6.63 -4.92
N TYR A 228 -0.46 -7.16 -4.42
CA TYR A 228 -0.44 -8.29 -3.50
C TYR A 228 -0.14 -9.62 -4.19
N ARG A 229 -0.70 -9.83 -5.39
CA ARG A 229 -0.59 -11.10 -6.13
C ARG A 229 0.64 -11.17 -7.02
N HIS A 230 0.99 -10.05 -7.63
CA HIS A 230 2.00 -9.94 -8.68
C HIS A 230 2.98 -8.80 -8.42
N PRO A 231 3.67 -8.79 -7.25
CA PRO A 231 4.68 -7.76 -6.96
C PRO A 231 5.82 -7.86 -7.98
N ARG A 232 6.19 -6.70 -8.56
CA ARG A 232 7.20 -6.65 -9.64
C ARG A 232 8.61 -6.94 -9.16
N THR A 233 8.87 -6.73 -7.87
CA THR A 233 10.18 -7.00 -7.27
C THR A 233 10.01 -7.77 -5.96
N LEU A 234 11.06 -8.52 -5.60
CA LEU A 234 11.13 -9.21 -4.31
C LEU A 234 10.97 -8.23 -3.14
N GLN A 235 11.55 -7.03 -3.25
CA GLN A 235 11.41 -5.98 -2.26
C GLN A 235 9.95 -5.55 -2.04
N VAL A 236 9.15 -5.40 -3.12
CA VAL A 236 7.71 -5.12 -3.01
C VAL A 236 6.97 -6.32 -2.42
N ALA A 237 7.31 -7.55 -2.82
CA ALA A 237 6.70 -8.77 -2.29
C ALA A 237 6.86 -8.88 -0.76
N GLU A 238 8.07 -8.66 -0.27
CA GLU A 238 8.43 -8.67 1.15
C GLU A 238 7.74 -7.53 1.90
N PHE A 239 7.77 -6.34 1.33
CA PHE A 239 7.15 -5.17 1.94
C PHE A 239 5.63 -5.31 2.02
N MET A 240 4.97 -5.94 1.03
CA MET A 240 3.52 -6.22 1.04
C MET A 240 3.14 -7.44 1.87
N GLY A 241 4.09 -8.12 2.50
CA GLY A 241 3.85 -9.12 3.53
C GLY A 241 3.60 -8.45 4.86
N SER A 242 2.70 -9.00 5.71
CA SER A 242 2.53 -8.45 7.06
C SER A 242 3.77 -8.73 7.92
N SER A 243 4.06 -7.85 8.88
CA SER A 243 5.11 -8.08 9.87
C SER A 243 4.87 -9.35 10.69
N ASP A 244 3.61 -9.69 10.92
CA ASP A 244 3.19 -10.83 11.73
C ASP A 244 3.25 -12.15 10.95
N HIS A 245 3.18 -12.05 9.61
CA HIS A 245 3.20 -13.19 8.69
C HIS A 245 4.21 -12.94 7.56
N PRO A 246 5.52 -13.13 7.82
CA PRO A 246 6.55 -12.89 6.83
C PRO A 246 6.37 -13.81 5.63
N LEU A 247 6.75 -13.30 4.46
CA LEU A 247 6.73 -14.04 3.20
C LEU A 247 7.67 -15.24 3.28
N ASN A 248 7.19 -16.43 2.93
CA ASN A 248 8.07 -17.60 2.76
C ASN A 248 8.98 -17.38 1.54
N ARG A 249 10.28 -17.58 1.74
CA ARG A 249 11.31 -17.44 0.71
C ARG A 249 12.11 -18.71 0.65
N VAL A 250 12.28 -19.23 -0.55
CA VAL A 250 13.11 -20.42 -0.79
C VAL A 250 14.04 -20.16 -1.97
N GLU A 251 15.31 -20.32 -1.75
CA GLU A 251 16.31 -20.17 -2.82
C GLU A 251 16.29 -21.38 -3.76
N GLY A 252 16.57 -21.14 -5.04
CA GLY A 252 16.58 -22.19 -6.03
C GLY A 252 17.41 -21.84 -7.25
N VAL A 253 17.45 -22.80 -8.16
CA VAL A 253 18.11 -22.64 -9.47
C VAL A 253 17.08 -22.96 -10.56
N CYS A 254 16.86 -22.01 -11.44
CA CYS A 254 16.05 -22.20 -12.64
C CYS A 254 16.92 -22.72 -13.78
N ARG A 255 16.48 -23.78 -14.46
CA ARG A 255 17.12 -24.32 -15.67
C ARG A 255 16.08 -24.47 -16.76
N THR A 256 16.44 -24.06 -17.97
CA THR A 256 15.60 -24.26 -19.16
C THR A 256 16.28 -25.27 -20.06
N SER A 257 15.56 -26.32 -20.43
CA SER A 257 16.04 -27.34 -21.37
C SER A 257 14.86 -27.80 -22.25
N GLY A 258 15.05 -27.81 -23.57
CA GLY A 258 14.03 -28.23 -24.51
C GLY A 258 12.74 -27.42 -24.46
N GLY A 259 12.80 -26.12 -24.09
CA GLY A 259 11.62 -25.24 -23.95
C GLY A 259 10.82 -25.44 -22.65
N VAL A 260 11.31 -26.27 -21.74
CA VAL A 260 10.72 -26.47 -20.41
C VAL A 260 11.64 -25.87 -19.37
N SER A 261 11.13 -24.94 -18.59
CA SER A 261 11.84 -24.38 -17.45
C SER A 261 11.48 -25.13 -16.17
N THR A 262 12.49 -25.47 -15.38
CA THR A 262 12.34 -26.17 -14.09
C THR A 262 13.11 -25.40 -13.02
N VAL A 263 12.48 -25.16 -11.88
CA VAL A 263 13.11 -24.58 -10.69
C VAL A 263 13.34 -25.69 -9.69
N SER A 264 14.58 -25.90 -9.32
CA SER A 264 14.99 -26.81 -8.25
C SER A 264 15.26 -26.00 -6.98
N THR A 265 14.59 -26.38 -5.90
CA THR A 265 14.70 -25.76 -4.58
C THR A 265 14.89 -26.85 -3.52
N ALA A 266 15.16 -26.45 -2.28
CA ALA A 266 15.16 -27.37 -1.15
C ALA A 266 13.77 -28.02 -0.89
N LEU A 267 12.67 -27.40 -1.32
CA LEU A 267 11.30 -27.97 -1.21
C LEU A 267 10.95 -28.96 -2.34
N GLY A 268 11.85 -29.17 -3.28
CA GLY A 268 11.63 -30.00 -4.46
C GLY A 268 11.75 -29.21 -5.77
N SER A 269 11.40 -29.88 -6.87
CA SER A 269 11.46 -29.28 -8.20
C SER A 269 10.08 -28.85 -8.68
N PHE A 270 10.03 -27.70 -9.34
CA PHE A 270 8.78 -27.09 -9.86
C PHE A 270 8.91 -26.85 -11.37
N ARG A 271 7.92 -27.26 -12.12
CA ARG A 271 7.85 -26.98 -13.56
C ARG A 271 7.21 -25.62 -13.79
N LEU A 272 7.83 -24.81 -14.66
CA LEU A 272 7.30 -23.54 -15.11
C LEU A 272 6.70 -23.70 -16.52
N ALA A 273 5.41 -23.39 -16.68
CA ALA A 273 4.81 -23.33 -18.02
C ALA A 273 5.00 -21.92 -18.60
N GLY A 274 5.41 -21.80 -19.87
CA GLY A 274 5.35 -20.55 -20.64
C GLY A 274 6.57 -19.61 -20.55
N MET A 275 7.68 -20.00 -19.92
CA MET A 275 8.95 -19.28 -20.09
C MET A 275 9.57 -19.62 -21.45
N ASN A 276 9.41 -18.74 -22.43
CA ASN A 276 10.15 -18.78 -23.69
C ASN A 276 11.49 -18.05 -23.53
N SER A 277 12.41 -18.58 -22.73
CA SER A 277 13.80 -18.11 -22.78
C SER A 277 14.55 -18.96 -23.83
N GLY A 278 14.94 -18.33 -24.93
CA GLY A 278 15.70 -18.96 -26.01
C GLY A 278 17.15 -19.28 -25.66
N ALA A 279 17.51 -19.34 -24.38
CA ALA A 279 18.85 -19.68 -23.90
C ALA A 279 18.73 -20.73 -22.79
N GLU A 280 19.57 -21.78 -22.88
CA GLU A 280 19.83 -22.74 -21.81
C GLU A 280 20.65 -22.04 -20.69
N GLU A 281 20.02 -21.13 -19.94
CA GLU A 281 20.70 -20.46 -18.82
C GLU A 281 20.17 -20.96 -17.49
N ALA A 282 21.10 -21.42 -16.64
CA ALA A 282 20.82 -21.69 -15.23
C ALA A 282 20.98 -20.38 -14.44
N GLY A 283 19.91 -19.88 -13.88
CA GLY A 283 19.93 -18.66 -13.05
C GLY A 283 19.55 -18.93 -11.60
N ALA A 284 20.17 -18.23 -10.66
CA ALA A 284 19.78 -18.25 -9.26
C ALA A 284 18.46 -17.48 -9.08
N VAL A 285 17.49 -18.10 -8.42
CA VAL A 285 16.15 -17.58 -8.24
C VAL A 285 15.68 -17.62 -6.78
N VAL A 286 14.72 -16.81 -6.45
CA VAL A 286 14.00 -16.85 -5.18
C VAL A 286 12.53 -17.15 -5.45
N LEU A 287 12.07 -18.29 -4.96
CA LEU A 287 10.66 -18.67 -4.95
C LEU A 287 10.01 -18.07 -3.70
N THR A 288 8.84 -17.49 -3.86
CA THR A 288 8.10 -16.94 -2.73
C THR A 288 6.66 -17.43 -2.73
N VAL A 289 6.15 -17.71 -1.53
CA VAL A 289 4.74 -18.06 -1.29
C VAL A 289 4.28 -17.43 0.03
N ARG A 290 3.04 -16.93 0.06
CA ARG A 290 2.49 -16.35 1.27
C ARG A 290 2.05 -17.42 2.26
N PRO A 291 2.09 -17.16 3.59
CA PRO A 291 1.64 -18.11 4.61
C PRO A 291 0.21 -18.62 4.42
N GLU A 292 -0.70 -17.78 3.93
CA GLU A 292 -2.10 -18.14 3.64
C GLU A 292 -2.28 -18.95 2.35
N ASP A 293 -1.26 -19.05 1.52
CA ASP A 293 -1.26 -19.83 0.28
C ASP A 293 -0.56 -21.18 0.43
N VAL A 294 -0.09 -21.49 1.64
CA VAL A 294 0.37 -22.83 2.03
C VAL A 294 -0.78 -23.53 2.77
N VAL A 295 -1.10 -24.75 2.36
CA VAL A 295 -2.20 -25.54 2.93
C VAL A 295 -1.64 -26.78 3.61
N LEU A 296 -1.99 -26.98 4.89
CA LEU A 296 -1.62 -28.18 5.65
C LEU A 296 -2.68 -29.26 5.56
N HIS A 297 -2.24 -30.50 5.42
CA HIS A 297 -3.08 -31.69 5.33
C HIS A 297 -2.58 -32.75 6.33
N GLU A 298 -3.49 -33.52 6.92
CA GLU A 298 -3.15 -34.63 7.81
C GLU A 298 -2.66 -35.88 7.05
N THR A 299 -3.10 -36.02 5.81
CA THR A 299 -2.73 -37.14 4.92
C THR A 299 -2.06 -36.60 3.67
N ARG A 300 -1.23 -37.44 3.05
CA ARG A 300 -0.53 -37.09 1.80
C ARG A 300 -1.54 -36.84 0.68
N THR A 301 -1.40 -35.68 0.04
CA THR A 301 -2.14 -35.26 -1.16
C THR A 301 -1.19 -35.11 -2.35
N ALA A 302 -1.73 -35.11 -3.56
CA ALA A 302 -0.92 -34.88 -4.76
C ALA A 302 -0.20 -33.54 -4.67
N GLY A 303 1.08 -33.49 -4.95
CA GLY A 303 1.90 -32.28 -4.88
C GLY A 303 2.26 -31.81 -3.46
N SER A 304 1.89 -32.54 -2.41
CA SER A 304 2.26 -32.18 -1.03
C SER A 304 3.60 -32.75 -0.61
N ILE A 305 4.33 -32.01 0.21
CA ILE A 305 5.60 -32.41 0.85
C ILE A 305 5.36 -32.71 2.33
N PRO A 306 6.05 -33.72 2.92
CA PRO A 306 5.96 -34.00 4.36
C PRO A 306 6.67 -32.88 5.14
N VAL A 307 6.00 -32.31 6.14
CA VAL A 307 6.54 -31.25 6.97
C VAL A 307 6.34 -31.58 8.45
N LYS A 308 7.27 -31.14 9.30
CA LYS A 308 7.20 -31.28 10.74
C LYS A 308 6.75 -29.97 11.36
N VAL A 309 5.74 -30.00 12.21
CA VAL A 309 5.32 -28.82 12.98
C VAL A 309 6.41 -28.49 14.01
N GLU A 310 6.92 -27.26 13.96
CA GLU A 310 7.89 -26.75 14.93
C GLU A 310 7.23 -25.93 16.02
N ASP A 311 6.29 -25.07 15.62
CA ASP A 311 5.65 -24.11 16.53
C ASP A 311 4.22 -23.82 16.09
N VAL A 312 3.35 -23.51 17.05
CA VAL A 312 1.94 -23.17 16.84
C VAL A 312 1.61 -21.93 17.67
N LEU A 313 1.26 -20.85 17.01
CA LEU A 313 1.00 -19.54 17.61
C LEU A 313 -0.46 -19.12 17.36
N PRO A 314 -1.39 -19.42 18.29
CA PRO A 314 -2.77 -18.96 18.17
C PRO A 314 -2.86 -17.43 18.23
N ALA A 315 -3.56 -16.81 17.28
CA ALA A 315 -3.76 -15.37 17.19
C ALA A 315 -5.26 -15.00 17.13
N GLY A 316 -6.07 -15.64 17.94
CA GLY A 316 -7.52 -15.42 18.02
C GLY A 316 -8.29 -16.15 16.91
N GLY A 317 -8.68 -15.46 15.84
CA GLY A 317 -9.43 -16.08 14.73
C GLY A 317 -8.60 -16.89 13.75
N GLU A 318 -7.28 -16.91 13.92
CA GLU A 318 -6.31 -17.61 13.08
C GLU A 318 -5.14 -18.13 13.90
N THR A 319 -4.41 -19.06 13.34
CA THR A 319 -3.21 -19.66 13.97
C THR A 319 -2.06 -19.61 12.97
N LEU A 320 -0.91 -19.08 13.39
CA LEU A 320 0.34 -19.18 12.65
C LEU A 320 1.05 -20.48 13.04
N VAL A 321 1.26 -21.34 12.07
CA VAL A 321 1.97 -22.61 12.24
C VAL A 321 3.32 -22.51 11.55
N ARG A 322 4.40 -22.75 12.29
CA ARG A 322 5.74 -22.89 11.68
C ARG A 322 6.00 -24.35 11.44
N VAL A 323 6.36 -24.69 10.21
CA VAL A 323 6.68 -26.05 9.81
C VAL A 323 8.07 -26.12 9.19
N ALA A 324 8.77 -27.24 9.39
CA ALA A 324 10.09 -27.50 8.83
C ALA A 324 10.03 -28.59 7.74
N TYR A 325 10.80 -28.38 6.68
CA TYR A 325 11.13 -29.37 5.65
C TYR A 325 12.65 -29.38 5.44
N GLY A 326 13.33 -30.39 5.94
CA GLY A 326 14.80 -30.40 5.95
C GLY A 326 15.34 -29.24 6.78
N GLN A 327 16.07 -28.33 6.14
CA GLN A 327 16.60 -27.10 6.78
C GLN A 327 15.72 -25.85 6.52
N GLU A 328 14.68 -25.98 5.71
CA GLU A 328 13.79 -24.89 5.38
C GLU A 328 12.66 -24.76 6.40
N ASN A 329 12.34 -23.53 6.77
CA ASN A 329 11.23 -23.20 7.64
C ASN A 329 10.17 -22.42 6.87
N LEU A 330 8.93 -22.87 6.97
CA LEU A 330 7.77 -22.22 6.34
C LEU A 330 6.77 -21.76 7.40
N GLY A 331 6.32 -20.52 7.27
CA GLY A 331 5.15 -20.02 7.99
C GLY A 331 3.87 -20.41 7.24
N VAL A 332 2.88 -20.91 7.95
CA VAL A 332 1.56 -21.27 7.42
C VAL A 332 0.50 -20.59 8.26
N ARG A 333 -0.43 -19.91 7.61
CA ARG A 333 -1.56 -19.25 8.27
C ARG A 333 -2.81 -20.12 8.11
N VAL A 334 -3.35 -20.58 9.23
CA VAL A 334 -4.54 -21.43 9.28
C VAL A 334 -5.69 -20.65 9.92
N ILE A 335 -6.85 -20.67 9.30
CA ILE A 335 -8.05 -20.06 9.89
C ILE A 335 -8.58 -20.96 11.01
N GLY A 336 -8.85 -20.36 12.17
CA GLY A 336 -9.32 -21.06 13.37
C GLY A 336 -8.18 -21.53 14.27
N ASP A 337 -8.49 -22.51 15.11
CA ASP A 337 -7.61 -23.10 16.12
C ASP A 337 -7.43 -24.61 15.81
N PRO A 338 -6.48 -24.98 14.92
CA PRO A 338 -6.25 -26.38 14.58
C PRO A 338 -5.59 -27.12 15.74
N ASP A 339 -5.97 -28.38 15.94
CA ASP A 339 -5.33 -29.25 16.94
C ASP A 339 -3.97 -29.78 16.41
N TYR A 340 -3.04 -28.85 16.21
CA TYR A 340 -1.67 -29.16 15.84
C TYR A 340 -0.73 -29.03 17.04
N ALA A 341 0.21 -29.95 17.15
CA ALA A 341 1.21 -29.94 18.22
C ALA A 341 2.63 -29.95 17.64
N PRO A 342 3.60 -29.27 18.26
CA PRO A 342 5.01 -29.40 17.90
C PRO A 342 5.45 -30.85 17.80
N GLY A 343 6.20 -31.19 16.77
CA GLY A 343 6.63 -32.55 16.46
C GLY A 343 5.69 -33.38 15.58
N ARG A 344 4.42 -32.94 15.38
CA ARG A 344 3.48 -33.63 14.48
C ARG A 344 3.95 -33.57 13.04
N MET A 345 3.80 -34.67 12.32
CA MET A 345 4.06 -34.71 10.88
C MET A 345 2.76 -34.40 10.14
N LEU A 346 2.83 -33.46 9.23
CA LEU A 346 1.77 -33.03 8.32
C LEU A 346 2.29 -33.02 6.88
N TYR A 347 1.41 -32.69 5.95
CA TYR A 347 1.78 -32.51 4.55
C TYR A 347 1.41 -31.08 4.12
N ALA A 348 2.35 -30.37 3.50
CA ALA A 348 2.14 -29.04 2.98
C ALA A 348 1.99 -29.06 1.46
N SER A 349 0.96 -28.41 0.95
CA SER A 349 0.80 -28.12 -0.48
C SER A 349 0.76 -26.60 -0.71
N PHE A 350 1.05 -26.19 -1.93
CA PHE A 350 1.13 -24.78 -2.31
C PHE A 350 0.05 -24.46 -3.34
N ARG A 351 -0.57 -23.29 -3.23
CA ARG A 351 -1.45 -22.77 -4.29
C ARG A 351 -0.58 -22.30 -5.44
N GLU A 352 -0.51 -23.09 -6.49
CA GLU A 352 0.42 -22.92 -7.62
C GLU A 352 0.33 -21.53 -8.24
N GLU A 353 -0.88 -20.99 -8.43
CA GLU A 353 -1.13 -19.66 -8.99
C GLU A 353 -0.73 -18.49 -8.07
N ARG A 354 -0.23 -18.80 -6.87
CA ARG A 354 0.19 -17.83 -5.84
C ARG A 354 1.69 -17.81 -5.60
N ILE A 355 2.41 -18.72 -6.24
CA ILE A 355 3.87 -18.74 -6.17
C ILE A 355 4.40 -17.64 -7.09
N ASN A 356 5.32 -16.82 -6.60
CA ASN A 356 6.06 -15.88 -7.41
C ASN A 356 7.54 -16.26 -7.45
N LEU A 357 8.18 -16.00 -8.58
CA LEU A 357 9.58 -16.29 -8.81
C LEU A 357 10.33 -15.00 -9.13
N TYR A 358 11.47 -14.80 -8.50
CA TYR A 358 12.30 -13.62 -8.68
C TYR A 358 13.72 -14.03 -9.07
N ASP A 359 14.33 -13.27 -9.97
CA ASP A 359 15.76 -13.33 -10.19
C ASP A 359 16.50 -12.87 -8.91
N ARG A 360 17.48 -13.64 -8.47
CA ARG A 360 18.14 -13.40 -7.18
C ARG A 360 19.02 -12.15 -7.18
N GLU A 361 19.64 -11.82 -8.31
CA GLU A 361 20.58 -10.70 -8.40
C GLU A 361 19.84 -9.37 -8.57
N THR A 362 18.86 -9.34 -9.46
CA THR A 362 18.12 -8.10 -9.78
C THR A 362 16.92 -7.88 -8.88
N GLY A 363 16.44 -8.92 -8.20
CA GLY A 363 15.21 -8.92 -7.43
C GLY A 363 13.96 -8.75 -8.29
N ARG A 364 14.05 -8.77 -9.63
CA ARG A 364 12.91 -8.62 -10.53
C ARG A 364 12.13 -9.91 -10.63
N ARG A 365 10.80 -9.78 -10.67
CA ARG A 365 9.92 -10.91 -10.91
C ARG A 365 10.17 -11.47 -12.31
N LEU A 366 10.33 -12.77 -12.38
CA LEU A 366 10.38 -13.49 -13.64
C LEU A 366 8.94 -13.62 -14.16
N GLU A 367 8.69 -13.03 -15.34
CA GLU A 367 7.42 -13.19 -16.02
C GLU A 367 7.36 -14.60 -16.57
N THR A 368 6.63 -15.42 -15.86
CA THR A 368 6.21 -16.70 -16.34
C THR A 368 4.85 -16.47 -17.01
N GLY A 369 4.65 -16.81 -18.27
CA GLY A 369 3.31 -16.75 -18.92
C GLY A 369 2.27 -17.41 -18.02
N ALA A 370 0.96 -17.47 -18.31
CA ALA A 370 -0.09 -18.00 -17.40
C ALA A 370 0.40 -19.30 -16.70
N THR A 371 1.07 -19.14 -15.56
CA THR A 371 2.03 -20.12 -15.04
C THR A 371 1.41 -20.92 -13.95
N THR A 372 1.22 -22.15 -14.23
CA THR A 372 1.06 -23.17 -13.23
C THR A 372 2.47 -23.63 -12.83
N ILE A 373 2.88 -23.34 -11.60
CA ILE A 373 4.11 -23.88 -11.01
C ILE A 373 3.72 -25.21 -10.36
N THR A 374 3.95 -26.31 -11.07
CA THR A 374 3.56 -27.64 -10.61
C THR A 374 4.75 -28.32 -9.94
N PRO A 375 4.62 -28.80 -8.69
CA PRO A 375 5.63 -29.61 -8.05
C PRO A 375 5.90 -30.87 -8.89
N ILE A 376 7.16 -31.11 -9.23
CA ILE A 376 7.59 -32.38 -9.81
C ILE A 376 7.84 -33.32 -8.64
N LEU A 377 6.95 -34.25 -8.42
CA LEU A 377 7.17 -35.33 -7.47
C LEU A 377 8.29 -36.23 -8.02
N GLU A 378 9.53 -36.07 -7.52
CA GLU A 378 10.48 -37.17 -7.65
C GLU A 378 9.92 -38.36 -6.85
N GLU A 379 9.69 -39.46 -7.52
CA GLU A 379 9.49 -40.75 -6.84
C GLU A 379 10.74 -41.00 -5.99
N ILE A 380 10.61 -40.70 -4.69
CA ILE A 380 11.63 -41.14 -3.73
C ILE A 380 11.61 -42.65 -3.77
N HIS A 381 12.46 -43.24 -4.60
CA HIS A 381 12.75 -44.64 -4.53
C HIS A 381 13.23 -44.96 -3.11
N ARG A 382 12.53 -45.90 -2.49
CA ARG A 382 12.66 -46.53 -1.17
C ARG A 382 14.08 -46.67 -0.63
#